data_52b60f7ef50336185030248c7aee6bf3
#
_entry.id   52b60f7ef50336185030248c7aee6bf3
#
_cell.length_a   1.000
_cell.length_b   1.000
_cell.length_c   1.000
_cell.angle_alpha   90.00
_cell.angle_beta   90.00
_cell.angle_gamma   90.00
#
_symmetry.space_group_name_H-M   'P 1'
#
loop_
_entity.id
_entity.type
_entity.pdbx_description
1 polymer ?
#
loop_
_entity_poly.entity_id
_entity_poly.type
_entity_poly.pdbx_seq_one_letter_code
_entity_poly.pdbx_strand_id
1 'polypeptide(L)'
;ASVLLDGDWRSGALNIGCNPTFLADRRPTRFETYILDFEGSLYGKDILVFIESHIRQEVTFHSAADLVRRMGIDSEEARSRFIEVHAVDRDLYRRLAAAFF
;
A
#
# COMPACT_ATOMS: atom_id res chain seq x y z
N ALA A 1 1.42 3.13 -2.97
CA ALA A 1 2.67 2.39 -2.78
C ALA A 1 2.90 1.41 -3.94
N SER A 2 4.14 1.08 -4.14
CA SER A 2 4.53 0.01 -5.07
C SER A 2 5.09 -1.15 -4.29
N VAL A 3 4.68 -2.36 -4.65
CA VAL A 3 5.11 -3.58 -3.96
C VAL A 3 5.88 -4.45 -4.93
N LEU A 4 7.11 -4.78 -4.57
CA LEU A 4 7.92 -5.72 -5.33
C LEU A 4 7.69 -7.13 -4.78
N LEU A 5 7.14 -7.99 -5.60
CA LEU A 5 6.77 -9.36 -5.25
C LEU A 5 7.21 -10.30 -6.37
N ASP A 6 8.04 -11.27 -6.04
CA ASP A 6 8.56 -12.24 -7.01
C ASP A 6 9.18 -11.59 -8.27
N GLY A 7 9.86 -10.46 -8.09
CA GLY A 7 10.50 -9.74 -9.18
C GLY A 7 9.61 -8.80 -9.98
N ASP A 8 8.31 -8.75 -9.66
CA ASP A 8 7.34 -7.88 -10.35
C ASP A 8 6.83 -6.78 -9.44
N TRP A 9 6.70 -5.59 -9.98
CA TRP A 9 6.08 -4.48 -9.30
C TRP A 9 4.56 -4.58 -9.40
N ARG A 10 3.90 -4.41 -8.25
CA ARG A 10 2.45 -4.40 -8.14
C ARG A 10 1.99 -3.15 -7.43
N SER A 11 0.80 -2.68 -7.80
CA SER A 11 0.19 -1.56 -7.10
C SER A 11 -0.25 -1.98 -5.71
N GLY A 12 -0.01 -1.13 -4.72
CA GLY A 12 -0.40 -1.35 -3.35
C GLY A 12 -1.04 -0.12 -2.73
N ALA A 13 -1.94 -0.37 -1.81
CA ALA A 13 -2.49 0.65 -0.94
C ALA A 13 -1.97 0.37 0.48
N LEU A 14 -1.25 1.32 1.04
CA LEU A 14 -0.65 1.21 2.36
C LEU A 14 -1.42 2.09 3.34
N ASN A 15 -1.89 1.49 4.41
CA ASN A 15 -2.45 2.21 5.53
C ASN A 15 -1.43 2.27 6.66
N ILE A 16 -1.16 3.49 7.11
CA ILE A 16 -0.30 3.74 8.27
C ILE A 16 -1.18 4.34 9.34
N GLY A 17 -1.42 3.59 10.40
CA GLY A 17 -2.33 4.01 11.43
C GLY A 17 -1.97 3.52 12.81
N CYS A 18 -2.65 4.09 13.80
CA CYS A 18 -2.55 3.66 15.18
C CYS A 18 -3.76 2.78 15.51
N ASN A 19 -3.50 1.62 16.07
CA ASN A 19 -4.56 0.80 16.60
C ASN A 19 -5.11 1.49 17.86
N PRO A 20 -6.42 1.80 17.93
CA PRO A 20 -7.01 2.35 19.15
C PRO A 20 -7.02 1.27 20.23
N THR A 21 -5.99 1.25 21.05
CA THR A 21 -5.91 0.36 22.20
C THR A 21 -6.21 1.15 23.47
N PHE A 22 -6.47 0.43 24.55
CA PHE A 22 -6.84 0.98 25.82
C PHE A 22 -5.72 1.76 26.52
N LEU A 23 -4.50 1.63 26.05
CA LEU A 23 -3.34 2.32 26.59
C LEU A 23 -3.02 3.49 25.68
N ALA A 24 -3.58 4.64 26.01
CA ALA A 24 -3.49 5.86 25.21
C ALA A 24 -2.06 6.31 24.91
N ASP A 25 -1.10 5.95 25.76
CA ASP A 25 0.28 6.44 25.66
C ASP A 25 1.20 5.57 24.80
N ARG A 26 0.73 4.40 24.34
CA ARG A 26 1.57 3.44 23.61
C ARG A 26 0.80 2.77 22.48
N ARG A 27 0.32 3.56 21.56
CA ARG A 27 -0.34 3.02 20.37
C ARG A 27 0.73 2.65 19.35
N PRO A 28 0.93 1.35 19.05
CA PRO A 28 1.87 0.98 18.01
C PRO A 28 1.35 1.47 16.66
N THR A 29 2.25 2.05 15.89
CA THR A 29 1.96 2.37 14.49
C THR A 29 1.93 1.07 13.72
N ARG A 30 0.88 0.89 12.92
CA ARG A 30 0.73 -0.27 12.05
C ARG A 30 0.87 0.12 10.61
N PHE A 31 1.56 -0.73 9.87
CA PHE A 31 1.70 -0.63 8.42
C PHE A 31 0.95 -1.81 7.82
N GLU A 32 -0.18 -1.53 7.19
CA GLU A 32 -1.00 -2.55 6.55
C GLU A 32 -1.01 -2.30 5.05
N THR A 33 -0.51 -3.26 4.29
CA THR A 33 -0.41 -3.13 2.84
C THR A 33 -1.39 -4.09 2.17
N TYR A 34 -2.23 -3.53 1.32
CA TYR A 34 -3.10 -4.30 0.44
C TYR A 34 -2.51 -4.28 -0.96
N ILE A 35 -2.18 -5.46 -1.48
CA ILE A 35 -1.66 -5.59 -2.84
C ILE A 35 -2.83 -5.72 -3.79
N LEU A 36 -3.00 -4.73 -4.66
CA LEU A 36 -4.13 -4.66 -5.58
C LEU A 36 -4.00 -5.74 -6.66
N ASP A 37 -5.14 -6.30 -7.05
CA ASP A 37 -5.22 -7.26 -8.15
C ASP A 37 -4.31 -8.49 -7.97
N PHE A 38 -4.10 -8.90 -6.72
CA PHE A 38 -3.28 -10.04 -6.37
C PHE A 38 -4.09 -11.07 -5.61
N GLU A 39 -3.96 -12.32 -6.03
CA GLU A 39 -4.48 -13.49 -5.31
C GLU A 39 -3.33 -14.45 -5.05
N GLY A 40 -3.28 -15.00 -3.86
CA GLY A 40 -2.26 -15.97 -3.50
C GLY A 40 -1.75 -15.79 -2.08
N SER A 41 -0.79 -16.62 -1.70
CA SER A 41 -0.18 -16.60 -0.39
C SER A 41 1.11 -15.80 -0.40
N LEU A 42 1.32 -15.00 0.64
CA LEU A 42 2.56 -14.26 0.88
C LEU A 42 3.45 -14.95 1.91
N TYR A 43 3.05 -16.09 2.42
CA TYR A 43 3.82 -16.81 3.42
C TYR A 43 5.21 -17.17 2.92
N GLY A 44 6.21 -16.84 3.73
CA GLY A 44 7.60 -17.15 3.40
C GLY A 44 8.20 -16.30 2.29
N LYS A 45 7.50 -15.27 1.84
CA LYS A 45 7.98 -14.38 0.79
C LYS A 45 8.50 -13.07 1.38
N ASP A 46 9.62 -12.63 0.86
CA ASP A 46 10.13 -11.29 1.14
C ASP A 46 9.55 -10.33 0.11
N ILE A 47 9.00 -9.23 0.58
CA ILE A 47 8.46 -8.18 -0.29
C ILE A 47 9.12 -6.85 0.05
N LEU A 48 9.21 -5.98 -0.94
CA LEU A 48 9.62 -4.61 -0.75
C LEU A 48 8.40 -3.72 -0.97
N VAL A 49 8.11 -2.86 0.01
CA VAL A 49 7.06 -1.85 -0.12
C VAL A 49 7.71 -0.49 -0.26
N PHE A 50 7.51 0.14 -1.40
CA PHE A 50 8.05 1.45 -1.69
C PHE A 50 6.93 2.49 -1.59
N ILE A 51 7.06 3.41 -0.63
CA ILE A 51 6.07 4.45 -0.37
C ILE A 51 6.42 5.66 -1.22
N GLU A 52 5.59 6.00 -2.19
CA GLU A 52 5.88 7.05 -3.15
C GLU A 52 4.94 8.24 -3.08
N SER A 53 3.74 8.06 -2.54
CA SER A 53 2.79 9.18 -2.45
C SER A 53 1.76 8.97 -1.35
N HIS A 54 1.22 10.09 -0.87
CA HIS A 54 0.19 10.13 0.15
C HIS A 54 -1.17 10.34 -0.52
N ILE A 55 -2.13 9.44 -0.26
CA ILE A 55 -3.45 9.51 -0.87
C ILE A 55 -4.39 10.36 -0.02
N ARG A 56 -4.49 10.07 1.26
CA ARG A 56 -5.33 10.82 2.20
C ARG A 56 -4.97 10.50 3.64
N GLN A 57 -5.44 11.34 4.53
CA GLN A 57 -5.36 11.07 5.97
C GLN A 57 -6.43 10.07 6.39
N GLU A 58 -6.23 9.45 7.54
CA GLU A 58 -7.24 8.58 8.13
C GLU A 58 -8.50 9.37 8.47
N VAL A 59 -9.64 8.71 8.22
CA VAL A 59 -10.96 9.24 8.60
C VAL A 59 -11.77 8.15 9.28
N THR A 60 -12.72 8.57 10.11
CA THR A 60 -13.66 7.65 10.75
C THR A 60 -14.87 7.49 9.85
N PHE A 61 -15.31 6.25 9.67
CA PHE A 61 -16.49 5.94 8.86
C PHE A 61 -17.67 5.60 9.77
N HIS A 62 -18.84 6.11 9.39
CA HIS A 62 -20.06 5.88 10.17
C HIS A 62 -20.79 4.59 9.79
N SER A 63 -20.43 3.99 8.67
CA SER A 63 -21.03 2.74 8.21
C SER A 63 -20.04 1.89 7.46
N ALA A 64 -20.29 0.57 7.39
CA ALA A 64 -19.50 -0.34 6.59
C ALA A 64 -19.59 -0.01 5.10
N ALA A 65 -20.76 0.45 4.64
CA ALA A 65 -20.95 0.83 3.23
C ALA A 65 -20.06 2.01 2.85
N ASP A 66 -19.94 3.01 3.71
CA ASP A 66 -19.07 4.16 3.47
C ASP A 66 -17.60 3.75 3.44
N LEU A 67 -17.19 2.86 4.33
CA LEU A 67 -15.83 2.31 4.35
C LEU A 67 -15.52 1.59 3.03
N VAL A 68 -16.39 0.68 2.61
CA VAL A 68 -16.18 -0.10 1.39
C VAL A 68 -16.10 0.81 0.16
N ARG A 69 -16.98 1.80 0.07
CA ARG A 69 -16.95 2.77 -1.02
C ARG A 69 -15.65 3.54 -1.06
N ARG A 70 -15.17 3.99 0.10
CA ARG A 70 -13.91 4.73 0.19
C ARG A 70 -12.71 3.87 -0.15
N MET A 71 -12.71 2.61 0.27
CA MET A 71 -11.66 1.67 -0.10
C MET A 71 -11.57 1.48 -1.61
N GLY A 72 -12.71 1.44 -2.31
CA GLY A 72 -12.75 1.38 -3.76
C GLY A 72 -12.13 2.61 -4.41
N ILE A 73 -12.45 3.80 -3.92
CA ILE A 73 -11.87 5.05 -4.39
C ILE A 73 -10.36 5.08 -4.16
N ASP A 74 -9.91 4.69 -2.98
CA ASP A 74 -8.50 4.67 -2.64
C ASP A 74 -7.72 3.68 -3.51
N SER A 75 -8.31 2.53 -3.80
CA SER A 75 -7.70 1.52 -4.67
C SER A 75 -7.50 2.04 -6.10
N GLU A 76 -8.51 2.72 -6.65
CA GLU A 76 -8.39 3.33 -7.98
C GLU A 76 -7.33 4.44 -8.00
N GLU A 77 -7.27 5.25 -6.95
CA GLU A 77 -6.26 6.29 -6.84
C GLU A 77 -4.86 5.67 -6.75
N ALA A 78 -4.69 4.60 -5.98
CA ALA A 78 -3.42 3.89 -5.87
C ALA A 78 -2.99 3.30 -7.21
N ARG A 79 -3.92 2.71 -7.98
CA ARG A 79 -3.63 2.20 -9.32
C ARG A 79 -3.18 3.30 -10.27
N SER A 80 -3.88 4.42 -10.26
CA SER A 80 -3.54 5.56 -11.13
C SER A 80 -2.15 6.10 -10.84
N ARG A 81 -1.83 6.26 -9.57
CA ARG A 81 -0.51 6.75 -9.16
C ARG A 81 0.60 5.77 -9.47
N PHE A 82 0.34 4.47 -9.28
CA PHE A 82 1.28 3.42 -9.66
C PHE A 82 1.63 3.48 -11.15
N ILE A 83 0.64 3.57 -12.00
CA ILE A 83 0.84 3.66 -13.45
C ILE A 83 1.67 4.89 -13.79
N GLU A 84 1.33 6.02 -13.19
CA GLU A 84 2.00 7.30 -13.46
C GLU A 84 3.48 7.27 -13.04
N VAL A 85 3.77 6.87 -11.80
CA VAL A 85 5.16 6.89 -11.30
C VAL A 85 6.03 5.85 -12.01
N HIS A 86 5.49 4.70 -12.35
CA HIS A 86 6.24 3.68 -13.11
C HIS A 86 6.48 4.08 -14.56
N ALA A 87 5.63 4.91 -15.12
CA ALA A 87 5.85 5.46 -16.45
C ALA A 87 6.94 6.54 -16.46
N VAL A 88 6.97 7.39 -15.42
CA VAL A 88 7.91 8.51 -15.32
C VAL A 88 9.28 8.05 -14.81
N ASP A 89 9.30 7.24 -13.75
CA ASP A 89 10.52 6.82 -13.06
C ASP A 89 10.86 5.36 -13.30
N ARG A 90 10.68 4.88 -14.51
CA ARG A 90 10.89 3.47 -14.89
C ARG A 90 12.27 2.96 -14.48
N ASP A 91 13.30 3.76 -14.65
CA ASP A 91 14.66 3.38 -14.31
C ASP A 91 14.88 3.19 -12.81
N LEU A 92 14.27 4.05 -12.00
CA LEU A 92 14.32 3.94 -10.55
C LEU A 92 13.76 2.59 -10.08
N TYR A 93 12.57 2.22 -10.56
CA TYR A 93 11.92 0.97 -10.16
C TYR A 93 12.70 -0.26 -10.63
N ARG A 94 13.31 -0.19 -11.80
CA ARG A 94 14.19 -1.25 -12.29
C ARG A 94 15.42 -1.43 -11.40
N ARG A 95 16.03 -0.32 -10.98
CA ARG A 95 17.20 -0.35 -10.09
C ARG A 95 16.83 -0.88 -8.70
N LEU A 96 15.70 -0.48 -8.17
CA LEU A 96 15.22 -0.98 -6.88
C LEU A 96 14.99 -2.48 -6.92
N ALA A 97 14.37 -2.99 -7.98
CA ALA A 97 14.15 -4.42 -8.14
C ALA A 97 15.48 -5.19 -8.19
N ALA A 98 16.46 -4.68 -8.91
CA ALA A 98 17.78 -5.30 -9.01
C ALA A 98 18.57 -5.25 -7.70
N ALA A 99 18.39 -4.18 -6.90
CA ALA A 99 19.13 -3.99 -5.66
C ALA A 99 18.65 -4.87 -4.51
N PHE A 100 17.36 -5.21 -4.44
CA PHE A 100 16.77 -5.88 -3.30
C PHE A 100 16.42 -7.35 -3.54
N PHE A 101 16.40 -7.76 -4.74
CA PHE A 101 16.13 -9.14 -5.12
C PHE A 101 17.01 -9.55 -6.32
#